data_e61e645f768ff6f94f72d46c51409463
#
_entry.id   e61e645f768ff6f94f72d46c51409463
#
_cell.length_a   1.000
_cell.length_b   1.000
_cell.length_c   1.000
_cell.angle_alpha   90.00
_cell.angle_beta   90.00
_cell.angle_gamma   90.00
#
_symmetry.space_group_name_H-M   'P 1'
#
loop_
_entity.id
_entity.type
_entity.pdbx_description
1 polymer ?
#
loop_
_entity_poly.entity_id
_entity_poly.type
_entity_poly.pdbx_seq_one_letter_code
_entity_poly.pdbx_strand_id
1 'polypeptide(L)'
;GRSMMRSRTRLVAVVAMVLVAVFAGISFAAYAHTVSGVYDKIYDDSEQGVNLPDIWVENPTGIWDGQTSDLLCEEIANNWSESDLILNDCEPRIRLDGTMFHGDKLVPAVWHGIDEGYVDRVWIPNHNCCSGRLATSDSEIVIDQRVSSGMNVGLGDGITIGAGSGRMNFTVVGIGYHSNHLYFAQEGSLFPAEPGTYATGYLSSAGLERLAGLGEGDSNLLLIDVVGTPRYDLPNTDEVEGEELARVIENIDKIVSDSLDST
;
A
#
# COMPACT_ATOMS: atom_id res chain seq x y z
N GLY A 1 -36.43 53.97 17.59
CA GLY A 1 -35.94 52.70 18.26
C GLY A 1 -35.79 51.50 17.32
N ARG A 2 -36.67 51.35 16.30
CA ARG A 2 -36.65 50.18 15.38
C ARG A 2 -35.45 50.13 14.43
N SER A 3 -34.92 51.26 14.03
CA SER A 3 -33.75 51.32 13.09
C SER A 3 -32.45 50.88 13.76
N MET A 4 -32.25 51.22 15.04
CA MET A 4 -31.05 50.83 15.79
C MET A 4 -31.00 49.35 16.13
N MET A 5 -32.14 48.72 16.39
CA MET A 5 -32.19 47.26 16.59
C MET A 5 -31.85 46.47 15.34
N ARG A 6 -32.31 46.89 14.16
CA ARG A 6 -31.99 46.26 12.89
C ARG A 6 -30.48 46.32 12.53
N SER A 7 -29.79 47.40 12.89
CA SER A 7 -28.35 47.54 12.65
C SER A 7 -27.54 46.63 13.58
N ARG A 8 -27.95 46.47 14.86
CA ARG A 8 -27.31 45.55 15.82
C ARG A 8 -27.45 44.08 15.39
N THR A 9 -28.64 43.67 14.97
CA THR A 9 -28.89 42.30 14.50
C THR A 9 -28.05 41.98 13.24
N ARG A 10 -27.94 42.95 12.32
CA ARG A 10 -27.07 42.76 11.13
C ARG A 10 -25.58 42.64 11.52
N LEU A 11 -25.13 43.48 12.45
CA LEU A 11 -23.77 43.44 12.97
C LEU A 11 -23.46 42.08 13.62
N VAL A 12 -24.35 41.59 14.49
CA VAL A 12 -24.22 40.31 15.16
C VAL A 12 -24.20 39.16 14.13
N ALA A 13 -25.04 39.21 13.09
CA ALA A 13 -25.07 38.21 12.04
C ALA A 13 -23.76 38.19 11.22
N VAL A 14 -23.22 39.36 10.90
CA VAL A 14 -21.93 39.45 10.18
C VAL A 14 -20.79 38.94 11.04
N VAL A 15 -20.73 39.32 12.32
CA VAL A 15 -19.70 38.81 13.25
C VAL A 15 -19.81 37.31 13.42
N ALA A 16 -21.03 36.77 13.55
CA ALA A 16 -21.23 35.31 13.64
C ALA A 16 -20.76 34.57 12.38
N MET A 17 -21.07 35.08 11.18
CA MET A 17 -20.59 34.51 9.93
C MET A 17 -19.06 34.54 9.82
N VAL A 18 -18.43 35.64 10.19
CA VAL A 18 -16.96 35.75 10.19
C VAL A 18 -16.34 34.75 11.17
N LEU A 19 -16.90 34.64 12.38
CA LEU A 19 -16.42 33.66 13.38
C LEU A 19 -16.53 32.22 12.86
N VAL A 20 -17.65 31.86 12.24
CA VAL A 20 -17.85 30.52 11.66
C VAL A 20 -16.84 30.27 10.53
N ALA A 21 -16.63 31.26 9.64
CA ALA A 21 -15.68 31.14 8.55
C ALA A 21 -14.24 30.99 9.04
N VAL A 22 -13.83 31.78 10.04
CA VAL A 22 -12.50 31.71 10.65
C VAL A 22 -12.33 30.37 11.39
N PHE A 23 -13.32 29.93 12.15
CA PHE A 23 -13.27 28.65 12.83
C PHE A 23 -13.16 27.47 11.85
N ALA A 24 -13.97 27.48 10.79
CA ALA A 24 -13.89 26.46 9.73
C ALA A 24 -12.52 26.46 9.04
N GLY A 25 -11.97 27.64 8.72
CA GLY A 25 -10.64 27.76 8.11
C GLY A 25 -9.52 27.24 9.01
N ILE A 26 -9.54 27.60 10.29
CA ILE A 26 -8.54 27.09 11.27
C ILE A 26 -8.69 25.59 11.46
N SER A 27 -9.91 25.07 11.57
CA SER A 27 -10.16 23.63 11.73
C SER A 27 -9.69 22.85 10.51
N PHE A 28 -9.94 23.36 9.31
CA PHE A 28 -9.46 22.74 8.07
C PHE A 28 -7.92 22.76 7.97
N ALA A 29 -7.28 23.88 8.29
CA ALA A 29 -5.82 23.99 8.28
C ALA A 29 -5.18 23.07 9.32
N ALA A 30 -5.74 22.99 10.52
CA ALA A 30 -5.27 22.07 11.57
C ALA A 30 -5.43 20.60 11.16
N TYR A 31 -6.57 20.26 10.55
CA TYR A 31 -6.80 18.92 10.01
C TYR A 31 -5.81 18.57 8.90
N ALA A 32 -5.63 19.45 7.92
CA ALA A 32 -4.69 19.25 6.82
C ALA A 32 -3.25 19.05 7.32
N HIS A 33 -2.83 19.88 8.30
CA HIS A 33 -1.50 19.74 8.91
C HIS A 33 -1.33 18.42 9.69
N THR A 34 -2.37 18.00 10.40
CA THR A 34 -2.34 16.72 11.15
C THR A 34 -2.27 15.54 10.20
N VAL A 35 -3.07 15.56 9.13
CA VAL A 35 -3.05 14.50 8.09
C VAL A 35 -1.70 14.45 7.40
N SER A 36 -1.14 15.61 6.97
CA SER A 36 0.19 15.66 6.37
C SER A 36 1.25 15.06 7.28
N GLY A 37 1.26 15.41 8.57
CA GLY A 37 2.26 14.87 9.51
C GLY A 37 2.13 13.35 9.78
N VAL A 38 0.95 12.76 9.56
CA VAL A 38 0.78 11.30 9.61
C VAL A 38 1.31 10.67 8.33
N TYR A 39 1.00 11.25 7.17
CA TYR A 39 1.55 10.81 5.89
C TYR A 39 3.08 10.84 5.90
N ASP A 40 3.68 11.94 6.35
CA ASP A 40 5.12 12.10 6.43
C ASP A 40 5.79 10.96 7.23
N LYS A 41 5.18 10.54 8.34
CA LYS A 41 5.70 9.44 9.15
C LYS A 41 5.55 8.07 8.51
N ILE A 42 4.50 7.87 7.74
CA ILE A 42 4.24 6.57 7.08
C ILE A 42 5.13 6.42 5.86
N TYR A 43 5.30 7.49 5.07
CA TYR A 43 5.95 7.40 3.76
C TYR A 43 7.43 7.79 3.78
N ASP A 44 7.85 8.71 4.65
CA ASP A 44 9.23 9.23 4.65
C ASP A 44 10.15 8.59 5.69
N ASP A 45 9.59 7.92 6.69
CA ASP A 45 10.42 7.29 7.73
C ASP A 45 10.88 5.91 7.26
N SER A 46 12.08 5.84 6.69
CA SER A 46 12.69 4.59 6.23
C SER A 46 12.96 3.58 7.36
N GLU A 47 13.04 4.03 8.62
CA GLU A 47 13.24 3.15 9.77
C GLU A 47 11.91 2.64 10.35
N GLN A 48 10.88 3.49 10.38
CA GLN A 48 9.58 3.19 10.98
C GLN A 48 8.42 3.19 9.99
N GLY A 49 8.61 3.78 8.82
CA GLY A 49 7.64 3.87 7.74
C GLY A 49 7.57 2.62 6.88
N VAL A 50 6.86 2.72 5.78
CA VAL A 50 6.60 1.59 4.87
C VAL A 50 7.61 1.47 3.74
N ASN A 51 8.48 2.46 3.54
CA ASN A 51 9.44 2.52 2.44
C ASN A 51 8.75 2.21 1.09
N LEU A 52 7.89 3.15 0.66
CA LEU A 52 7.04 2.95 -0.52
C LEU A 52 7.90 2.93 -1.78
N PRO A 53 7.71 1.97 -2.69
CA PRO A 53 8.41 1.97 -3.98
C PRO A 53 7.89 3.09 -4.88
N ASP A 54 8.77 3.62 -5.72
CA ASP A 54 8.44 4.68 -6.67
C ASP A 54 7.79 4.14 -7.95
N ILE A 55 8.19 2.92 -8.37
CA ILE A 55 7.70 2.28 -9.59
C ILE A 55 7.22 0.87 -9.29
N TRP A 56 6.08 0.54 -9.87
CA TRP A 56 5.46 -0.77 -9.80
C TRP A 56 5.38 -1.36 -11.19
N VAL A 57 5.97 -2.55 -11.37
CA VAL A 57 5.90 -3.29 -12.63
C VAL A 57 5.09 -4.55 -12.41
N GLU A 58 3.90 -4.59 -12.97
CA GLU A 58 3.00 -5.74 -12.84
C GLU A 58 3.13 -6.67 -14.05
N ASN A 59 3.13 -7.97 -13.81
CA ASN A 59 3.00 -8.96 -14.87
C ASN A 59 1.51 -9.15 -15.24
N PRO A 60 1.05 -8.61 -16.36
CA PRO A 60 -0.38 -8.66 -16.72
C PRO A 60 -0.83 -10.07 -17.16
N THR A 61 0.12 -10.96 -17.45
CA THR A 61 -0.16 -12.25 -18.07
C THR A 61 -0.02 -13.43 -17.12
N GLY A 62 0.54 -13.22 -15.93
CA GLY A 62 0.73 -14.32 -14.99
C GLY A 62 1.81 -14.11 -13.96
N ILE A 63 2.60 -15.15 -13.75
CA ILE A 63 3.66 -15.20 -12.74
C ILE A 63 4.99 -15.44 -13.48
N TRP A 64 5.99 -14.68 -13.14
CA TRP A 64 7.39 -14.97 -13.47
C TRP A 64 7.92 -16.00 -12.49
N ASP A 65 8.67 -16.97 -12.97
CA ASP A 65 9.47 -17.81 -12.09
C ASP A 65 10.59 -17.01 -11.42
N GLY A 66 11.10 -17.50 -10.28
CA GLY A 66 12.09 -16.78 -9.47
C GLY A 66 13.34 -16.38 -10.26
N GLN A 67 13.82 -17.25 -11.17
CA GLN A 67 14.98 -16.93 -12.01
C GLN A 67 14.68 -15.78 -12.98
N THR A 68 13.50 -15.77 -13.59
CA THR A 68 13.08 -14.68 -14.49
C THR A 68 12.93 -13.37 -13.73
N SER A 69 12.36 -13.39 -12.52
CA SER A 69 12.22 -12.21 -11.69
C SER A 69 13.56 -11.58 -11.32
N ASP A 70 14.52 -12.40 -10.92
CA ASP A 70 15.88 -11.96 -10.58
C ASP A 70 16.60 -11.37 -11.81
N LEU A 71 16.49 -12.04 -12.96
CA LEU A 71 17.06 -11.54 -14.21
C LEU A 71 16.47 -10.21 -14.65
N LEU A 72 15.17 -9.99 -14.48
CA LEU A 72 14.53 -8.70 -14.78
C LEU A 72 15.10 -7.58 -13.91
N CYS A 73 15.27 -7.81 -12.61
CA CYS A 73 15.89 -6.84 -11.72
C CYS A 73 17.36 -6.57 -12.08
N GLU A 74 18.13 -7.60 -12.45
CA GLU A 74 19.51 -7.43 -12.94
C GLU A 74 19.56 -6.62 -14.24
N GLU A 75 18.69 -6.90 -15.20
CA GLU A 75 18.61 -6.16 -16.47
C GLU A 75 18.23 -4.70 -16.25
N ILE A 76 17.27 -4.41 -15.35
CA ILE A 76 16.91 -3.05 -14.98
C ILE A 76 18.12 -2.34 -14.38
N ALA A 77 18.84 -2.97 -13.44
CA ALA A 77 20.00 -2.39 -12.81
C ALA A 77 21.15 -2.13 -13.80
N ASN A 78 21.41 -3.08 -14.71
CA ASN A 78 22.49 -2.97 -15.71
C ASN A 78 22.20 -1.89 -16.78
N ASN A 79 20.93 -1.63 -17.07
CA ASN A 79 20.51 -0.63 -18.05
C ASN A 79 20.08 0.70 -17.41
N TRP A 80 20.26 0.87 -16.11
CA TRP A 80 19.96 2.11 -15.43
C TRP A 80 20.92 3.22 -15.88
N SER A 81 20.40 4.23 -16.57
CA SER A 81 21.23 5.25 -17.24
C SER A 81 21.05 6.66 -16.71
N GLU A 82 20.08 6.88 -15.81
CA GLU A 82 19.81 8.21 -15.30
C GLU A 82 20.82 8.59 -14.20
N SER A 83 21.33 9.83 -14.26
CA SER A 83 22.38 10.28 -13.35
C SER A 83 21.85 10.89 -12.07
N ASP A 84 20.66 11.48 -12.12
CA ASP A 84 20.05 12.21 -11.01
C ASP A 84 19.08 11.33 -10.21
N LEU A 85 18.57 10.28 -10.84
CA LEU A 85 17.78 9.22 -10.22
C LEU A 85 18.65 8.00 -9.97
N ILE A 86 18.74 7.52 -8.76
CA ILE A 86 19.59 6.38 -8.39
C ILE A 86 18.71 5.20 -8.02
N LEU A 87 18.85 4.10 -8.74
CA LEU A 87 18.20 2.84 -8.36
C LEU A 87 18.75 2.40 -7.00
N ASN A 88 17.87 2.34 -6.01
CA ASN A 88 18.21 1.89 -4.66
C ASN A 88 17.94 0.40 -4.51
N ASP A 89 16.78 -0.07 -4.96
CA ASP A 89 16.37 -1.48 -4.87
C ASP A 89 15.40 -1.86 -5.99
N CYS A 90 15.42 -3.16 -6.36
CA CYS A 90 14.42 -3.79 -7.22
C CYS A 90 14.05 -5.13 -6.59
N GLU A 91 12.83 -5.24 -6.11
CA GLU A 91 12.37 -6.39 -5.33
C GLU A 91 11.22 -7.11 -6.02
N PRO A 92 11.40 -8.40 -6.40
CA PRO A 92 10.31 -9.24 -6.84
C PRO A 92 9.29 -9.48 -5.72
N ARG A 93 8.01 -9.40 -6.03
CA ARG A 93 6.93 -9.58 -5.07
C ARG A 93 5.80 -10.41 -5.65
N ILE A 94 5.17 -11.22 -4.80
CA ILE A 94 3.95 -11.94 -5.16
C ILE A 94 2.73 -11.31 -4.49
N ARG A 95 1.70 -11.03 -5.29
CA ARG A 95 0.39 -10.57 -4.86
C ARG A 95 -0.68 -11.43 -5.51
N LEU A 96 -1.57 -12.03 -4.72
CA LEU A 96 -2.56 -12.95 -5.22
C LEU A 96 -3.97 -12.64 -4.73
N ASP A 97 -4.91 -12.73 -5.65
CA ASP A 97 -6.32 -12.77 -5.30
C ASP A 97 -6.67 -14.08 -4.60
N GLY A 98 -7.54 -13.97 -3.63
CA GLY A 98 -7.90 -15.12 -2.82
C GLY A 98 -9.18 -14.94 -2.01
N THR A 99 -9.28 -15.72 -0.96
CA THR A 99 -10.43 -15.71 -0.07
C THR A 99 -9.99 -15.87 1.38
N MET A 100 -10.76 -15.27 2.29
CA MET A 100 -10.62 -15.45 3.73
C MET A 100 -11.88 -16.12 4.30
N PHE A 101 -11.65 -17.10 5.15
CA PHE A 101 -12.71 -17.77 5.93
C PHE A 101 -12.49 -17.52 7.42
N HIS A 102 -13.51 -17.00 8.08
CA HIS A 102 -13.51 -16.92 9.54
C HIS A 102 -14.95 -17.08 10.07
N GLY A 103 -15.16 -18.06 10.97
CA GLY A 103 -16.49 -18.46 11.35
C GLY A 103 -17.32 -18.92 10.14
N ASP A 104 -18.50 -18.35 9.99
CA ASP A 104 -19.42 -18.63 8.87
C ASP A 104 -19.23 -17.67 7.68
N LYS A 105 -18.25 -16.77 7.73
CA LYS A 105 -18.00 -15.78 6.70
C LYS A 105 -16.94 -16.25 5.72
N LEU A 106 -17.23 -16.07 4.45
CA LEU A 106 -16.29 -16.17 3.33
C LEU A 106 -16.27 -14.82 2.62
N VAL A 107 -15.10 -14.22 2.49
CA VAL A 107 -14.95 -12.94 1.81
C VAL A 107 -13.83 -13.01 0.77
N PRO A 108 -13.93 -12.24 -0.34
CA PRO A 108 -12.81 -12.04 -1.24
C PRO A 108 -11.67 -11.35 -0.53
N ALA A 109 -10.46 -11.65 -0.95
CA ALA A 109 -9.25 -11.14 -0.33
C ALA A 109 -8.12 -10.95 -1.33
N VAL A 110 -7.13 -10.13 -0.96
CA VAL A 110 -5.83 -10.02 -1.62
C VAL A 110 -4.73 -10.31 -0.61
N TRP A 111 -3.81 -11.17 -1.03
CA TRP A 111 -2.69 -11.60 -0.21
C TRP A 111 -1.38 -11.09 -0.79
N HIS A 112 -0.52 -10.56 0.08
CA HIS A 112 0.79 -10.04 -0.28
C HIS A 112 1.87 -10.88 0.39
N GLY A 113 2.88 -11.32 -0.38
CA GLY A 113 4.10 -11.89 0.17
C GLY A 113 5.04 -10.76 0.58
N ILE A 114 5.32 -10.59 1.87
CA ILE A 114 6.17 -9.52 2.40
C ILE A 114 7.13 -10.12 3.42
N ASP A 115 8.42 -9.92 3.20
CA ASP A 115 9.45 -10.33 4.12
C ASP A 115 10.03 -9.13 4.89
N GLU A 116 10.75 -9.39 5.99
CA GLU A 116 11.30 -8.33 6.84
C GLU A 116 12.45 -7.61 6.14
N GLY A 117 12.44 -6.29 6.23
CA GLY A 117 13.51 -5.44 5.70
C GLY A 117 13.30 -4.90 4.30
N TYR A 118 12.25 -5.35 3.61
CA TYR A 118 11.96 -4.97 2.23
C TYR A 118 11.21 -3.65 2.08
N VAL A 119 11.16 -3.18 0.82
CA VAL A 119 10.33 -2.08 0.34
C VAL A 119 8.85 -2.41 0.57
N ASP A 120 8.02 -1.40 0.68
CA ASP A 120 6.55 -1.55 0.82
C ASP A 120 6.11 -2.41 2.01
N ARG A 121 6.59 -2.04 3.19
CA ARG A 121 6.34 -2.77 4.43
C ARG A 121 4.97 -2.47 5.03
N VAL A 122 4.45 -3.43 5.81
CA VAL A 122 3.28 -3.21 6.67
C VAL A 122 3.68 -2.38 7.87
N TRP A 123 2.93 -1.32 8.13
CA TRP A 123 3.12 -0.47 9.30
C TRP A 123 2.32 -0.99 10.50
N ILE A 124 3.02 -1.39 11.56
CA ILE A 124 2.45 -1.86 12.82
C ILE A 124 2.89 -0.90 13.93
N PRO A 125 2.12 0.16 14.23
CA PRO A 125 2.53 1.20 15.18
C PRO A 125 2.57 0.75 16.65
N ASN A 126 2.12 -0.47 16.97
CA ASN A 126 2.04 -1.02 18.32
C ASN A 126 1.31 -0.14 19.35
N HIS A 127 0.30 0.58 18.88
CA HIS A 127 -0.60 1.37 19.73
C HIS A 127 -2.03 1.38 19.17
N ASN A 128 -2.99 1.63 20.03
CA ASN A 128 -4.43 1.74 19.72
C ASN A 128 -5.02 0.53 18.99
N CYS A 129 -5.09 0.62 17.65
CA CYS A 129 -5.73 -0.36 16.77
C CYS A 129 -4.83 -1.51 16.36
N CYS A 130 -3.52 -1.28 16.42
CA CYS A 130 -2.55 -2.06 15.67
C CYS A 130 -1.43 -2.54 16.58
N SER A 131 -1.13 -3.84 16.52
CA SER A 131 -0.16 -4.46 17.42
C SER A 131 0.36 -5.78 16.84
N GLY A 132 1.41 -6.31 17.44
CA GLY A 132 2.02 -7.55 17.02
C GLY A 132 3.33 -7.34 16.26
N ARG A 133 3.59 -8.20 15.31
CA ARG A 133 4.81 -8.23 14.50
C ARG A 133 4.53 -8.70 13.08
N LEU A 134 5.51 -8.61 12.20
CA LEU A 134 5.46 -9.23 10.88
C LEU A 134 5.44 -10.77 10.98
N ALA A 135 4.91 -11.41 9.96
CA ALA A 135 4.97 -12.86 9.82
C ALA A 135 6.42 -13.29 9.59
N THR A 136 6.91 -14.25 10.39
CA THR A 136 8.26 -14.81 10.30
C THR A 136 8.25 -16.30 10.02
N SER A 137 7.08 -16.90 9.89
CA SER A 137 6.91 -18.30 9.50
C SER A 137 5.79 -18.45 8.49
N ASP A 138 5.86 -19.55 7.71
CA ASP A 138 4.90 -19.84 6.63
C ASP A 138 3.47 -20.12 7.09
N SER A 139 3.17 -20.10 8.37
CA SER A 139 1.85 -20.32 8.94
C SER A 139 1.34 -19.10 9.70
N GLU A 140 2.02 -17.97 9.55
CA GLU A 140 1.68 -16.71 10.19
C GLU A 140 1.18 -15.69 9.16
N ILE A 141 0.33 -14.79 9.64
CA ILE A 141 -0.23 -13.72 8.81
C ILE A 141 -0.39 -12.43 9.62
N VAL A 142 -0.13 -11.30 8.96
CA VAL A 142 -0.55 -9.98 9.40
C VAL A 142 -1.81 -9.60 8.63
N ILE A 143 -2.81 -9.05 9.29
CA ILE A 143 -4.04 -8.60 8.67
C ILE A 143 -4.21 -7.08 8.79
N ASP A 144 -4.92 -6.50 7.84
CA ASP A 144 -5.30 -5.09 7.94
C ASP A 144 -6.23 -4.85 9.12
N GLN A 145 -6.10 -3.71 9.78
CA GLN A 145 -6.90 -3.33 10.94
C GLN A 145 -8.41 -3.35 10.65
N ARG A 146 -8.82 -3.00 9.43
CA ARG A 146 -10.23 -3.01 9.02
C ARG A 146 -10.76 -4.43 8.85
N VAL A 147 -9.90 -5.39 8.48
CA VAL A 147 -10.22 -6.82 8.48
C VAL A 147 -10.40 -7.30 9.92
N SER A 148 -9.46 -6.99 10.79
CA SER A 148 -9.54 -7.30 12.23
C SER A 148 -10.87 -6.83 12.83
N SER A 149 -11.21 -5.55 12.66
CA SER A 149 -12.43 -4.98 13.22
C SER A 149 -13.71 -5.49 12.54
N GLY A 150 -13.71 -5.65 11.21
CA GLY A 150 -14.88 -6.08 10.43
C GLY A 150 -15.22 -7.56 10.57
N MET A 151 -14.20 -8.39 10.77
CA MET A 151 -14.34 -9.85 10.92
C MET A 151 -14.29 -10.31 12.39
N ASN A 152 -13.97 -9.38 13.32
CA ASN A 152 -13.74 -9.67 14.74
C ASN A 152 -12.64 -10.72 14.95
N VAL A 153 -11.49 -10.50 14.30
CA VAL A 153 -10.30 -11.34 14.36
C VAL A 153 -9.20 -10.59 15.08
N GLY A 154 -8.59 -11.22 16.06
CA GLY A 154 -7.51 -10.67 16.90
C GLY A 154 -6.19 -11.41 16.77
N LEU A 155 -5.18 -10.90 17.49
CA LEU A 155 -3.89 -11.58 17.60
C LEU A 155 -4.06 -12.97 18.24
N GLY A 156 -3.42 -13.97 17.65
CA GLY A 156 -3.47 -15.37 18.07
C GLY A 156 -4.64 -16.16 17.50
N ASP A 157 -5.59 -15.50 16.83
CA ASP A 157 -6.70 -16.21 16.20
C ASP A 157 -6.23 -16.96 14.96
N GLY A 158 -6.87 -18.11 14.72
CA GLY A 158 -6.70 -18.88 13.51
C GLY A 158 -7.69 -18.45 12.43
N ILE A 159 -7.20 -18.21 11.24
CA ILE A 159 -8.02 -17.94 10.05
C ILE A 159 -7.65 -18.92 8.93
N THR A 160 -8.63 -19.23 8.09
CA THR A 160 -8.37 -20.03 6.89
C THR A 160 -8.34 -19.11 5.68
N ILE A 161 -7.26 -19.15 4.91
CA ILE A 161 -7.14 -18.39 3.69
C ILE A 161 -6.95 -19.30 2.49
N GLY A 162 -7.35 -18.83 1.32
CA GLY A 162 -7.20 -19.50 0.05
C GLY A 162 -6.57 -18.58 -0.99
N ALA A 163 -5.67 -19.12 -1.81
CA ALA A 163 -5.12 -18.50 -3.00
C ALA A 163 -4.79 -19.56 -4.05
N GLY A 164 -4.98 -19.25 -5.32
CA GLY A 164 -4.83 -20.26 -6.38
C GLY A 164 -5.71 -21.48 -6.12
N SER A 165 -5.12 -22.66 -6.10
CA SER A 165 -5.81 -23.92 -5.75
C SER A 165 -5.67 -24.31 -4.28
N GLY A 166 -4.87 -23.59 -3.50
CA GLY A 166 -4.53 -23.91 -2.12
C GLY A 166 -5.48 -23.30 -1.10
N ARG A 167 -5.54 -23.94 0.05
CA ARG A 167 -6.28 -23.46 1.21
C ARG A 167 -5.60 -23.94 2.49
N MET A 168 -5.23 -23.00 3.37
CA MET A 168 -4.47 -23.29 4.57
C MET A 168 -4.92 -22.45 5.76
N ASN A 169 -4.59 -22.90 6.96
CA ASN A 169 -4.83 -22.18 8.20
C ASN A 169 -3.58 -21.38 8.57
N PHE A 170 -3.80 -20.14 8.99
CA PHE A 170 -2.77 -19.21 9.45
C PHE A 170 -3.13 -18.65 10.81
N THR A 171 -2.10 -18.34 11.60
CA THR A 171 -2.25 -17.63 12.86
C THR A 171 -2.00 -16.15 12.67
N VAL A 172 -2.90 -15.31 13.14
CA VAL A 172 -2.74 -13.86 13.09
C VAL A 172 -1.71 -13.43 14.13
N VAL A 173 -0.58 -12.89 13.66
CA VAL A 173 0.54 -12.45 14.51
C VAL A 173 0.72 -10.94 14.53
N GLY A 174 0.05 -10.23 13.62
CA GLY A 174 0.08 -8.78 13.53
C GLY A 174 -1.21 -8.20 12.99
N ILE A 175 -1.48 -6.99 13.40
CA ILE A 175 -2.57 -6.14 12.90
C ILE A 175 -1.95 -4.79 12.56
N GLY A 176 -2.06 -4.37 11.32
CA GLY A 176 -1.40 -3.16 10.83
C GLY A 176 -2.12 -2.49 9.69
N TYR A 177 -1.43 -1.58 9.05
CA TYR A 177 -1.86 -0.88 7.84
C TYR A 177 -0.83 -1.06 6.74
N HIS A 178 -1.29 -0.98 5.51
CA HIS A 178 -0.44 -0.90 4.33
C HIS A 178 -0.73 0.38 3.57
N SER A 179 0.30 0.98 3.00
CA SER A 179 0.21 2.24 2.27
C SER A 179 -0.80 2.20 1.13
N ASN A 180 -0.79 1.13 0.37
CA ASN A 180 -1.68 0.96 -0.79
C ASN A 180 -3.13 0.73 -0.42
N HIS A 181 -3.40 0.39 0.81
CA HIS A 181 -4.75 0.16 1.31
C HIS A 181 -5.25 1.26 2.24
N LEU A 182 -4.71 2.48 2.15
CA LEU A 182 -5.30 3.64 2.83
C LEU A 182 -6.75 3.84 2.41
N TYR A 183 -7.03 3.67 1.13
CA TYR A 183 -8.39 3.52 0.60
C TYR A 183 -8.72 2.04 0.50
N PHE A 184 -9.37 1.51 1.53
CA PHE A 184 -9.68 0.09 1.63
C PHE A 184 -10.86 -0.27 0.74
N ALA A 185 -10.57 -0.65 -0.48
CA ALA A 185 -11.56 -1.06 -1.47
C ALA A 185 -11.08 -2.31 -2.21
N GLN A 186 -12.02 -3.09 -2.71
CA GLN A 186 -11.71 -4.15 -3.64
C GLN A 186 -11.23 -3.53 -4.96
N GLU A 187 -10.29 -4.17 -5.62
CA GLU A 187 -9.75 -3.69 -6.88
C GLU A 187 -10.86 -3.42 -7.91
N GLY A 188 -10.76 -2.29 -8.61
CA GLY A 188 -11.78 -1.81 -9.54
C GLY A 188 -13.03 -1.21 -8.90
N SER A 189 -13.15 -1.19 -7.56
CA SER A 189 -14.25 -0.53 -6.87
C SER A 189 -13.97 0.95 -6.61
N LEU A 190 -14.94 1.80 -6.92
CA LEU A 190 -14.92 3.23 -6.59
C LEU A 190 -15.36 3.52 -5.14
N PHE A 191 -15.87 2.51 -4.45
CA PHE A 191 -16.39 2.67 -3.09
C PHE A 191 -15.58 1.83 -2.10
N PRO A 192 -15.35 2.34 -0.88
CA PRO A 192 -14.69 1.57 0.16
C PRO A 192 -15.50 0.30 0.48
N ALA A 193 -14.79 -0.77 0.79
CA ALA A 193 -15.41 -2.02 1.20
C ALA A 193 -16.12 -1.84 2.54
N GLU A 194 -17.31 -2.41 2.65
CA GLU A 194 -18.00 -2.49 3.94
C GLU A 194 -17.20 -3.39 4.91
N PRO A 195 -17.20 -3.08 6.22
CA PRO A 195 -16.49 -3.90 7.19
C PRO A 195 -16.92 -5.38 7.13
N GLY A 196 -15.95 -6.27 6.97
CA GLY A 196 -16.16 -7.71 6.90
C GLY A 196 -16.70 -8.24 5.58
N THR A 197 -16.57 -7.49 4.48
CA THR A 197 -16.94 -7.94 3.11
C THR A 197 -15.72 -8.14 2.21
N TYR A 198 -14.56 -7.69 2.63
CA TYR A 198 -13.29 -7.80 1.91
C TYR A 198 -12.16 -7.94 2.90
N ALA A 199 -11.10 -8.64 2.51
CA ALA A 199 -9.91 -8.82 3.34
C ALA A 199 -8.62 -8.52 2.57
N THR A 200 -7.61 -8.09 3.29
CA THR A 200 -6.22 -8.09 2.83
C THR A 200 -5.31 -8.51 3.96
N GLY A 201 -4.23 -9.19 3.62
CA GLY A 201 -3.27 -9.67 4.59
C GLY A 201 -1.91 -9.94 3.96
N TYR A 202 -0.93 -10.08 4.82
CA TYR A 202 0.48 -10.05 4.51
C TYR A 202 1.13 -11.27 5.15
N LEU A 203 1.67 -12.13 4.31
CA LEU A 203 2.35 -13.36 4.69
C LEU A 203 3.84 -13.23 4.39
N SER A 204 4.67 -14.15 4.90
CA SER A 204 5.99 -14.34 4.30
C SER A 204 5.84 -14.79 2.83
N SER A 205 6.77 -14.43 1.97
CA SER A 205 6.78 -14.88 0.56
C SER A 205 6.69 -16.38 0.47
N ALA A 206 7.50 -17.11 1.24
CA ALA A 206 7.44 -18.56 1.32
C ALA A 206 6.08 -19.13 1.79
N GLY A 207 5.39 -18.41 2.69
CA GLY A 207 4.05 -18.78 3.15
C GLY A 207 3.01 -18.67 2.05
N LEU A 208 3.09 -17.61 1.25
CA LEU A 208 2.17 -17.38 0.13
C LEU A 208 2.46 -18.31 -1.05
N GLU A 209 3.73 -18.53 -1.40
CA GLU A 209 4.17 -19.51 -2.40
C GLU A 209 3.64 -20.91 -2.06
N ARG A 210 3.83 -21.34 -0.83
CA ARG A 210 3.33 -22.63 -0.37
C ARG A 210 1.79 -22.73 -0.43
N LEU A 211 1.08 -21.66 -0.03
CA LEU A 211 -0.37 -21.62 -0.11
C LEU A 211 -0.87 -21.76 -1.54
N ALA A 212 -0.24 -21.06 -2.47
CA ALA A 212 -0.67 -21.01 -3.87
C ALA A 212 -0.11 -22.18 -4.70
N GLY A 213 0.88 -22.92 -4.19
CA GLY A 213 1.58 -23.99 -4.90
C GLY A 213 2.54 -23.46 -5.96
N LEU A 214 3.19 -22.34 -5.66
CA LEU A 214 4.18 -21.68 -6.49
C LEU A 214 5.60 -22.17 -6.18
N GLY A 215 6.54 -21.83 -7.06
CA GLY A 215 7.98 -22.03 -6.85
C GLY A 215 8.57 -20.96 -5.92
N GLU A 216 9.78 -21.23 -5.46
CA GLU A 216 10.56 -20.29 -4.66
C GLU A 216 10.95 -19.06 -5.50
N GLY A 217 10.63 -17.88 -5.00
CA GLY A 217 10.91 -16.61 -5.68
C GLY A 217 9.95 -16.25 -6.82
N ASP A 218 8.91 -17.07 -7.07
CA ASP A 218 7.89 -16.73 -8.04
C ASP A 218 7.25 -15.38 -7.70
N SER A 219 7.11 -14.51 -8.71
CA SER A 219 6.57 -13.17 -8.52
C SER A 219 5.63 -12.75 -9.66
N ASN A 220 4.83 -11.75 -9.42
CA ASN A 220 4.02 -11.08 -10.45
C ASN A 220 4.10 -9.56 -10.38
N LEU A 221 4.99 -9.07 -9.56
CA LEU A 221 5.18 -7.66 -9.29
C LEU A 221 6.66 -7.40 -9.02
N LEU A 222 7.24 -6.36 -9.63
CA LEU A 222 8.55 -5.82 -9.23
C LEU A 222 8.32 -4.47 -8.58
N LEU A 223 8.87 -4.29 -7.40
CA LEU A 223 8.87 -3.04 -6.65
C LEU A 223 10.23 -2.38 -6.82
N ILE A 224 10.24 -1.17 -7.37
CA ILE A 224 11.47 -0.45 -7.66
C ILE A 224 11.51 0.81 -6.80
N ASP A 225 12.56 0.92 -6.01
CA ASP A 225 12.83 2.07 -5.14
C ASP A 225 13.93 2.93 -5.76
N VAL A 226 13.66 4.21 -5.90
CA VAL A 226 14.53 5.18 -6.57
C VAL A 226 14.82 6.36 -5.65
N VAL A 227 16.08 6.63 -5.41
CA VAL A 227 16.51 7.82 -4.67
C VAL A 227 16.65 9.01 -5.62
N GLY A 228 16.11 10.15 -5.21
CA GLY A 228 16.13 11.38 -5.99
C GLY A 228 14.81 11.74 -6.64
N THR A 229 13.77 10.91 -6.47
CA THR A 229 12.42 11.24 -6.93
C THR A 229 11.87 12.44 -6.16
N PRO A 230 11.30 13.42 -6.87
CA PRO A 230 10.65 14.54 -6.21
C PRO A 230 9.41 14.06 -5.44
N ARG A 231 9.25 14.55 -4.24
CA ARG A 231 8.23 14.10 -3.29
C ARG A 231 6.78 14.19 -3.78
N TYR A 232 6.50 15.07 -4.72
CA TYR A 232 5.14 15.38 -5.20
C TYR A 232 5.01 15.39 -6.72
N ASP A 233 6.05 15.01 -7.44
CA ASP A 233 6.00 14.99 -8.89
C ASP A 233 5.38 13.68 -9.37
N LEU A 234 4.60 13.82 -10.42
CA LEU A 234 4.02 12.68 -11.12
C LEU A 234 4.76 12.46 -12.44
N PRO A 235 4.90 11.21 -12.90
CA PRO A 235 5.39 10.94 -14.24
C PRO A 235 4.60 11.76 -15.28
N ASN A 236 5.27 12.20 -16.33
CA ASN A 236 4.69 13.03 -17.40
C ASN A 236 4.20 14.41 -16.94
N THR A 237 4.78 14.99 -15.91
CA THR A 237 4.62 16.41 -15.61
C THR A 237 5.50 17.25 -16.55
N ASP A 238 5.21 18.54 -16.69
CA ASP A 238 6.05 19.48 -17.47
C ASP A 238 7.34 19.87 -16.71
N GLU A 239 7.62 19.24 -15.58
CA GLU A 239 8.81 19.46 -14.76
C GLU A 239 9.91 18.46 -15.14
N VAL A 240 11.18 18.91 -15.05
CA VAL A 240 12.34 18.13 -15.52
C VAL A 240 12.44 16.78 -14.80
N GLU A 241 12.19 16.77 -13.50
CA GLU A 241 12.22 15.55 -12.67
C GLU A 241 11.13 14.57 -13.08
N GLY A 242 9.93 15.06 -13.40
CA GLY A 242 8.84 14.21 -13.90
C GLY A 242 9.13 13.62 -15.28
N GLU A 243 9.85 14.35 -16.14
CA GLU A 243 10.32 13.85 -17.45
C GLU A 243 11.36 12.74 -17.27
N GLU A 244 12.26 12.87 -16.28
CA GLU A 244 13.27 11.85 -15.99
C GLU A 244 12.62 10.56 -15.50
N LEU A 245 11.70 10.64 -14.57
CA LEU A 245 10.97 9.48 -14.07
C LEU A 245 10.15 8.80 -15.19
N ALA A 246 9.53 9.59 -16.07
CA ALA A 246 8.81 9.06 -17.23
C ALA A 246 9.72 8.27 -18.19
N ARG A 247 10.95 8.76 -18.45
CA ARG A 247 11.94 8.05 -19.27
C ARG A 247 12.41 6.74 -18.62
N VAL A 248 12.61 6.76 -17.31
CA VAL A 248 12.94 5.55 -16.55
C VAL A 248 11.85 4.51 -16.68
N ILE A 249 10.58 4.90 -16.50
CA ILE A 249 9.43 4.00 -16.64
C ILE A 249 9.35 3.43 -18.05
N GLU A 250 9.52 4.25 -19.09
CA GLU A 250 9.52 3.80 -20.50
C GLU A 250 10.66 2.80 -20.77
N ASN A 251 11.85 3.04 -20.21
CA ASN A 251 12.98 2.14 -20.34
C ASN A 251 12.74 0.79 -19.65
N ILE A 252 12.17 0.80 -18.44
CA ILE A 252 11.82 -0.42 -17.71
C ILE A 252 10.76 -1.21 -18.49
N ASP A 253 9.70 -0.56 -18.97
CA ASP A 253 8.66 -1.22 -19.77
C ASP A 253 9.24 -1.92 -21.00
N LYS A 254 10.19 -1.27 -21.68
CA LYS A 254 10.90 -1.87 -22.80
C LYS A 254 11.74 -3.08 -22.40
N ILE A 255 12.52 -3.00 -21.29
CA ILE A 255 13.34 -4.11 -20.79
C ILE A 255 12.44 -5.32 -20.49
N VAL A 256 11.35 -5.11 -19.78
CA VAL A 256 10.41 -6.18 -19.41
C VAL A 256 9.77 -6.80 -20.66
N SER A 257 9.34 -5.97 -21.60
CA SER A 257 8.73 -6.44 -22.87
C SER A 257 9.71 -7.26 -23.70
N ASP A 258 10.95 -6.76 -23.90
CA ASP A 258 11.99 -7.43 -24.68
C ASP A 258 12.39 -8.78 -24.04
N SER A 259 12.40 -8.85 -22.72
CA SER A 259 12.73 -10.08 -21.98
C SER A 259 11.62 -11.13 -22.10
N LEU A 260 10.36 -10.71 -22.08
CA LEU A 260 9.23 -11.62 -22.26
C LEU A 260 9.10 -12.16 -23.69
N ASP A 261 9.46 -11.36 -24.70
CA ASP A 261 9.43 -11.78 -26.11
C ASP A 261 10.59 -12.77 -26.46
N SER A 262 11.60 -12.86 -25.61
CA SER A 262 12.77 -13.74 -25.81
C SER A 262 12.62 -15.13 -25.20
N THR A 263 11.56 -15.35 -24.41
CA THR A 263 11.26 -16.61 -23.71
C THR A 263 10.18 -17.40 -24.41
#